data_fa5567ac743721a4888fae4c62798ef3
#
_entry.id   fa5567ac743721a4888fae4c62798ef3
#
_cell.length_a   1.000
_cell.length_b   1.000
_cell.length_c   1.000
_cell.angle_alpha   90.00
_cell.angle_beta   90.00
_cell.angle_gamma   90.00
#
_symmetry.space_group_name_H-M   'P 1'
#
loop_
_entity.id
_entity.type
_entity.pdbx_description
1 polymer ?
#
loop_
_entity_poly.entity_id
_entity_poly.type
_entity_poly.pdbx_seq_one_letter_code
_entity_poly.pdbx_strand_id
1 'polypeptide(L)'
;MKNISALILIVAMAMISCTKESKEEPYNSDGSPITQAQALEIVKEEIDEYDFVCVSKSIVKKGTKFRSWDGHEGTVPRKSWVVIINTEPLANSGQFWLYIYIDSYTGNADMDSWEWGEPDSFECDLVKCEMGSSSKEESMAFLPRVPIANASVSNSSSDNWAVIISGGARPEINWERYWNNCSAMYKCLRNVYNYRRDRIFVLMSDGVSSDPDRRLNNGWYESSPQDLDGDGNDDINYSATKANISTVFNYLRDHVAVDEQVLVFVTDHGSRHDDESYITLWGGSEISASEFANEVKKINDSSRKHVVLGQCYSGGFIGPLSSCWNESVATACAYNQASSARSGSMYDEFLYHWISAAASRTSGGTIVNADLNGYDGVSAEEIFRYAQTNDGIQSETPQYASKPEPMGEKYGLSGEEFGYPVLTGPLHMTSNPGGYLFELSVVPKAYTVEWSAMNGDVMLTSRDRFSAIARKSTGEAMAEDHVYANITTSFKTYSLKHDVYLWESGINFTDTLISGSLSGGSFYIPFNSPYVSSPEWRIDGLDYEVVNMGTDFIDFYVSGEIPEEYAVSYSFSNPLGGNTEIVRRFHQ
;
A
#
# COMPACT_ATOMS: atom_id res chain seq x y z
N MET A 1 15.93 8.11 19.78
CA MET A 1 17.29 8.02 20.40
C MET A 1 17.90 9.36 20.82
N LYS A 2 17.48 10.52 20.32
CA LYS A 2 18.01 11.82 20.79
C LYS A 2 17.33 12.36 22.06
N ASN A 3 16.08 11.97 22.34
CA ASN A 3 15.33 12.45 23.51
C ASN A 3 15.57 11.60 24.77
N ILE A 4 15.91 10.32 24.62
CA ILE A 4 16.27 9.45 25.77
C ILE A 4 17.53 9.94 26.48
N SER A 5 18.49 10.52 25.74
CA SER A 5 19.71 11.07 26.35
C SER A 5 19.45 12.35 27.14
N ALA A 6 18.42 13.12 26.82
CA ALA A 6 18.01 14.31 27.57
C ALA A 6 17.26 13.93 28.85
N LEU A 7 16.40 12.92 28.79
CA LEU A 7 15.65 12.42 29.95
C LEU A 7 16.58 11.80 31.01
N ILE A 8 17.58 11.01 30.58
CA ILE A 8 18.60 10.43 31.50
C ILE A 8 19.47 11.54 32.13
N LEU A 9 19.69 12.64 31.44
CA LEU A 9 20.49 13.75 31.98
C LEU A 9 19.70 14.57 33.02
N ILE A 10 18.40 14.70 32.88
CA ILE A 10 17.53 15.41 33.84
C ILE A 10 17.38 14.58 35.13
N VAL A 11 17.19 13.26 35.02
CA VAL A 11 17.15 12.34 36.18
C VAL A 11 18.51 12.34 36.94
N ALA A 12 19.64 12.48 36.23
CA ALA A 12 20.97 12.56 36.87
C ALA A 12 21.19 13.91 37.60
N MET A 13 20.56 15.00 37.21
CA MET A 13 20.64 16.29 37.90
C MET A 13 19.75 16.40 39.14
N ALA A 14 18.62 15.66 39.17
CA ALA A 14 17.75 15.62 40.35
C ALA A 14 18.32 14.79 41.50
N MET A 15 19.32 13.91 41.27
CA MET A 15 19.93 13.08 42.31
C MET A 15 21.09 13.73 43.08
N ILE A 16 21.48 14.97 42.78
CA ILE A 16 22.62 15.65 43.43
C ILE A 16 22.21 16.65 44.53
N SER A 17 20.95 16.71 44.91
CA SER A 17 20.51 17.60 45.97
C SER A 17 19.84 16.88 47.15
N CYS A 18 20.59 16.03 47.83
CA CYS A 18 20.10 15.46 49.08
C CYS A 18 21.24 15.34 50.13
N THR A 19 21.59 16.44 50.76
CA THR A 19 22.13 16.45 52.14
C THR A 19 21.91 17.83 52.78
N LYS A 20 20.72 18.06 53.27
CA LYS A 20 20.42 18.92 54.42
C LYS A 20 19.02 18.56 54.92
N GLU A 21 18.86 18.18 56.18
CA GLU A 21 17.57 18.19 56.86
C GLU A 21 17.00 19.62 56.83
N SER A 22 16.32 19.99 55.77
CA SER A 22 15.41 21.12 55.71
C SER A 22 14.08 20.68 56.29
N LYS A 23 13.49 21.42 57.18
CA LYS A 23 12.08 21.24 57.58
C LYS A 23 11.26 21.19 56.28
N GLU A 24 10.61 20.07 56.04
CA GLU A 24 9.69 19.91 54.90
C GLU A 24 8.55 20.94 55.08
N GLU A 25 8.54 21.96 54.23
CA GLU A 25 7.47 22.95 54.24
C GLU A 25 6.26 22.41 53.49
N PRO A 26 5.03 22.70 53.97
CA PRO A 26 3.81 22.28 53.30
C PRO A 26 3.66 22.99 51.97
N TYR A 27 3.20 22.26 50.93
CA TYR A 27 2.88 22.81 49.61
C TYR A 27 1.77 23.89 49.71
N ASN A 28 0.71 23.60 50.47
CA ASN A 28 -0.35 24.56 50.73
C ASN A 28 -0.02 25.42 51.98
N SER A 29 -0.14 26.73 51.86
CA SER A 29 0.19 27.69 52.90
C SER A 29 -0.64 27.54 54.21
N ASP A 30 -1.80 26.87 54.13
CA ASP A 30 -2.67 26.54 55.28
C ASP A 30 -2.34 25.17 55.92
N GLY A 31 -1.34 24.46 55.39
CA GLY A 31 -0.94 23.13 55.86
C GLY A 31 -1.91 22.01 55.50
N SER A 32 -2.87 22.24 54.59
CA SER A 32 -3.76 21.20 54.11
C SER A 32 -3.02 20.27 53.12
N PRO A 33 -3.41 18.99 53.03
CA PRO A 33 -2.89 18.09 51.98
C PRO A 33 -3.19 18.64 50.61
N ILE A 34 -2.29 18.38 49.63
CA ILE A 34 -2.50 18.74 48.23
C ILE A 34 -3.71 17.98 47.67
N THR A 35 -4.42 18.61 46.78
CA THR A 35 -5.54 18.01 46.03
C THR A 35 -5.04 17.18 44.85
N GLN A 36 -5.90 16.32 44.29
CA GLN A 36 -5.62 15.58 43.08
C GLN A 36 -5.24 16.50 41.91
N ALA A 37 -5.94 17.64 41.76
CA ALA A 37 -5.63 18.62 40.72
C ALA A 37 -4.25 19.26 40.88
N GLN A 38 -3.85 19.55 42.12
CA GLN A 38 -2.51 20.06 42.42
C GLN A 38 -1.44 19.01 42.16
N ALA A 39 -1.71 17.73 42.45
CA ALA A 39 -0.80 16.65 42.13
C ALA A 39 -0.57 16.51 40.62
N LEU A 40 -1.62 16.60 39.81
CA LEU A 40 -1.52 16.59 38.35
C LEU A 40 -0.78 17.82 37.80
N GLU A 41 -0.97 18.99 38.38
CA GLU A 41 -0.24 20.21 37.98
C GLU A 41 1.26 20.11 38.29
N ILE A 42 1.67 19.41 39.38
CA ILE A 42 3.08 19.16 39.70
C ILE A 42 3.79 18.34 38.64
N VAL A 43 3.11 17.39 38.02
CA VAL A 43 3.68 16.49 37.01
C VAL A 43 3.34 16.89 35.57
N LYS A 44 2.73 18.06 35.39
CA LYS A 44 2.24 18.50 34.07
C LYS A 44 3.34 18.61 33.01
N GLU A 45 4.56 18.97 33.39
CA GLU A 45 5.71 19.06 32.48
C GLU A 45 6.26 17.70 32.05
N GLU A 46 5.87 16.63 32.75
CA GLU A 46 6.23 15.24 32.44
C GLU A 46 5.16 14.54 31.57
N ILE A 47 4.07 15.24 31.23
CA ILE A 47 2.93 14.69 30.50
C ILE A 47 2.86 15.34 29.13
N ASP A 48 3.04 14.54 28.08
CA ASP A 48 2.83 14.95 26.71
C ASP A 48 1.34 14.81 26.30
N GLU A 49 0.94 15.50 25.25
CA GLU A 49 -0.43 15.54 24.73
C GLU A 49 -1.02 14.13 24.46
N TYR A 50 -0.18 13.16 24.19
CA TYR A 50 -0.56 11.80 23.79
C TYR A 50 -0.40 10.77 24.90
N ASP A 51 0.09 11.16 26.08
CA ASP A 51 0.31 10.24 27.18
C ASP A 51 -1.00 9.72 27.79
N PHE A 52 -1.02 8.43 28.13
CA PHE A 52 -2.09 7.88 28.93
C PHE A 52 -1.77 8.10 30.41
N VAL A 53 -2.63 8.81 31.12
CA VAL A 53 -2.42 9.21 32.51
C VAL A 53 -3.49 8.66 33.42
N CYS A 54 -3.08 7.95 34.48
CA CYS A 54 -3.96 7.57 35.57
C CYS A 54 -3.51 8.23 36.87
N VAL A 55 -4.46 8.61 37.72
CA VAL A 55 -4.20 9.13 39.07
C VAL A 55 -5.03 8.37 40.11
N SER A 56 -4.50 8.17 41.32
CA SER A 56 -5.24 7.55 42.40
C SER A 56 -6.46 8.40 42.79
N LYS A 57 -7.61 7.77 43.10
CA LYS A 57 -8.84 8.45 43.53
C LYS A 57 -8.69 9.21 44.85
N SER A 58 -7.74 8.78 45.65
CA SER A 58 -7.46 9.37 46.98
C SER A 58 -5.97 9.23 47.29
N ILE A 59 -5.54 9.93 48.33
CA ILE A 59 -4.16 9.84 48.83
C ILE A 59 -3.89 8.40 49.30
N VAL A 60 -2.85 7.79 48.73
CA VAL A 60 -2.44 6.40 48.96
C VAL A 60 -1.50 6.33 50.16
N LYS A 61 -1.65 5.31 51.00
CA LYS A 61 -0.81 5.12 52.20
C LYS A 61 0.58 4.62 51.84
N LYS A 62 1.56 5.00 52.64
CA LYS A 62 2.91 4.39 52.58
C LYS A 62 2.81 2.87 52.72
N GLY A 63 3.53 2.15 51.89
CA GLY A 63 3.61 0.68 51.90
C GLY A 63 2.48 -0.02 51.16
N THR A 64 1.55 0.72 50.52
CA THR A 64 0.58 0.16 49.59
C THR A 64 1.34 -0.54 48.45
N LYS A 65 0.99 -1.81 48.19
CA LYS A 65 1.67 -2.64 47.18
C LYS A 65 1.06 -2.45 45.83
N PHE A 66 1.91 -2.63 44.81
CA PHE A 66 1.50 -2.77 43.42
C PHE A 66 2.37 -3.79 42.72
N ARG A 67 1.85 -4.31 41.64
CA ARG A 67 2.57 -5.21 40.74
C ARG A 67 2.30 -4.76 39.31
N SER A 68 3.32 -4.73 38.49
CA SER A 68 3.23 -4.52 37.06
C SER A 68 3.05 -5.84 36.30
N TRP A 69 2.61 -5.75 35.10
CA TRP A 69 2.28 -6.91 34.25
C TRP A 69 3.51 -7.78 33.91
N ASP A 70 4.67 -7.15 33.78
CA ASP A 70 5.96 -7.83 33.60
C ASP A 70 6.51 -8.47 34.88
N GLY A 71 5.76 -8.37 35.99
CA GLY A 71 6.07 -9.00 37.27
C GLY A 71 6.90 -8.17 38.23
N HIS A 72 7.19 -6.88 37.93
CA HIS A 72 7.81 -5.98 38.89
C HIS A 72 6.87 -5.70 40.05
N GLU A 73 7.40 -5.79 41.27
CA GLU A 73 6.65 -5.47 42.50
C GLU A 73 7.26 -4.24 43.17
N GLY A 74 6.38 -3.34 43.61
CA GLY A 74 6.79 -2.14 44.30
C GLY A 74 5.86 -1.76 45.46
N THR A 75 6.25 -0.72 46.17
CA THR A 75 5.46 -0.16 47.26
C THR A 75 5.52 1.36 47.24
N VAL A 76 4.40 2.00 47.52
CA VAL A 76 4.32 3.45 47.63
C VAL A 76 5.24 3.93 48.76
N PRO A 77 6.25 4.77 48.47
CA PRO A 77 7.34 5.08 49.40
C PRO A 77 6.92 5.96 50.58
N ARG A 78 5.88 6.77 50.39
CA ARG A 78 5.32 7.69 51.38
C ARG A 78 3.81 7.88 51.18
N LYS A 79 3.15 8.66 52.02
CA LYS A 79 1.73 9.01 51.85
C LYS A 79 1.60 9.95 50.64
N SER A 80 1.15 9.46 49.49
CA SER A 80 1.27 10.12 48.20
C SER A 80 -0.01 10.09 47.38
N TRP A 81 -0.16 11.07 46.49
CA TRP A 81 -0.89 10.84 45.24
C TRP A 81 0.00 9.97 44.33
N VAL A 82 -0.61 9.02 43.64
CA VAL A 82 0.07 8.18 42.69
C VAL A 82 -0.42 8.56 41.30
N VAL A 83 0.51 8.97 40.45
CA VAL A 83 0.26 9.23 39.02
C VAL A 83 1.04 8.20 38.21
N ILE A 84 0.36 7.56 37.28
CA ILE A 84 0.96 6.56 36.39
C ILE A 84 0.79 7.08 34.97
N ILE A 85 1.89 7.20 34.25
CA ILE A 85 1.93 7.72 32.88
C ILE A 85 2.49 6.64 31.97
N ASN A 86 1.76 6.32 30.90
CA ASN A 86 2.30 5.59 29.77
C ASN A 86 2.77 6.60 28.74
N THR A 87 4.07 6.73 28.53
CA THR A 87 4.68 7.69 27.61
C THR A 87 4.70 7.21 26.16
N GLU A 88 4.31 5.96 25.92
CA GLU A 88 4.22 5.36 24.59
C GLU A 88 2.90 4.59 24.40
N PRO A 89 1.72 5.18 24.73
CA PRO A 89 0.44 4.47 24.73
C PRO A 89 0.01 4.01 23.33
N LEU A 90 0.60 4.60 22.30
CA LEU A 90 0.31 4.28 20.90
C LEU A 90 1.16 3.13 20.35
N ALA A 91 2.24 2.76 21.03
CA ALA A 91 3.08 1.66 20.60
C ALA A 91 2.35 0.30 20.80
N ASN A 92 2.33 -0.51 19.74
CA ASN A 92 1.77 -1.87 19.80
C ASN A 92 2.73 -2.87 20.47
N SER A 93 3.95 -2.44 20.84
CA SER A 93 4.94 -3.21 21.58
C SER A 93 5.93 -2.27 22.29
N GLY A 94 6.48 -2.69 23.45
CA GLY A 94 7.53 -1.96 24.16
C GLY A 94 7.06 -0.67 24.83
N GLN A 95 5.88 -0.67 25.43
CA GLN A 95 5.35 0.52 26.13
C GLN A 95 6.18 0.84 27.37
N PHE A 96 6.43 2.12 27.61
CA PHE A 96 7.20 2.61 28.74
C PHE A 96 6.28 3.32 29.75
N TRP A 97 6.39 2.92 31.02
CA TRP A 97 5.52 3.38 32.10
C TRP A 97 6.29 4.08 33.19
N LEU A 98 5.79 5.25 33.61
CA LEU A 98 6.30 6.05 34.74
C LEU A 98 5.33 5.95 35.90
N TYR A 99 5.85 5.67 37.08
CA TYR A 99 5.14 5.68 38.35
C TYR A 99 5.66 6.84 39.19
N ILE A 100 4.81 7.83 39.43
CA ILE A 100 5.17 9.07 40.16
C ILE A 100 4.42 9.12 41.48
N TYR A 101 5.16 9.23 42.56
CA TYR A 101 4.64 9.30 43.91
C TYR A 101 4.79 10.72 44.47
N ILE A 102 3.71 11.50 44.50
CA ILE A 102 3.72 12.89 44.91
C ILE A 102 3.33 12.97 46.39
N ASP A 103 4.26 13.36 47.22
CA ASP A 103 4.00 13.52 48.68
C ASP A 103 2.79 14.41 48.93
N SER A 104 1.82 13.90 49.69
CA SER A 104 0.53 14.54 49.88
C SER A 104 0.58 15.82 50.72
N TYR A 105 1.75 16.15 51.29
CA TYR A 105 1.93 17.33 52.14
C TYR A 105 2.92 18.34 51.56
N THR A 106 4.06 17.86 51.06
CA THR A 106 5.12 18.73 50.55
C THR A 106 5.04 18.94 49.03
N GLY A 107 4.35 18.07 48.29
CA GLY A 107 4.32 18.07 46.84
C GLY A 107 5.60 17.50 46.19
N ASN A 108 6.57 17.03 46.98
CA ASN A 108 7.77 16.41 46.42
C ASN A 108 7.41 15.11 45.70
N ALA A 109 7.96 14.94 44.48
CA ALA A 109 7.71 13.78 43.67
C ALA A 109 8.90 12.81 43.63
N ASP A 110 8.64 11.52 43.81
CA ASP A 110 9.57 10.43 43.51
C ASP A 110 9.07 9.68 42.26
N MET A 111 9.99 9.18 41.45
CA MET A 111 9.63 8.54 40.18
C MET A 111 10.34 7.19 40.03
N ASP A 112 9.57 6.20 39.56
CA ASP A 112 10.06 4.91 39.09
C ASP A 112 9.61 4.69 37.64
N SER A 113 10.38 3.95 36.83
CA SER A 113 10.07 3.72 35.43
C SER A 113 10.41 2.31 34.98
N TRP A 114 9.52 1.70 34.20
CA TRP A 114 9.74 0.35 33.63
C TRP A 114 9.21 0.25 32.20
N GLU A 115 9.95 -0.44 31.35
CA GLU A 115 9.45 -0.95 30.08
C GLU A 115 8.46 -2.11 30.37
N TRP A 116 7.30 -2.13 29.71
CA TRP A 116 6.19 -3.08 29.96
C TRP A 116 5.61 -3.06 31.38
N GLY A 117 5.88 -1.99 32.10
CA GLY A 117 5.48 -1.83 33.50
C GLY A 117 4.02 -1.43 33.73
N GLU A 118 3.10 -1.81 32.84
CA GLU A 118 1.67 -1.55 33.05
C GLU A 118 1.19 -2.13 34.39
N PRO A 119 0.37 -1.39 35.16
CA PRO A 119 -0.15 -1.89 36.43
C PRO A 119 -1.09 -3.08 36.23
N ASP A 120 -0.68 -4.27 36.68
CA ASP A 120 -1.52 -5.48 36.74
C ASP A 120 -2.44 -5.45 37.97
N SER A 121 -1.88 -5.06 39.11
CA SER A 121 -2.66 -4.91 40.34
C SER A 121 -2.14 -3.75 41.17
N PHE A 122 -3.07 -2.95 41.67
CA PHE A 122 -2.78 -1.85 42.58
C PHE A 122 -3.79 -1.86 43.76
N GLU A 123 -3.31 -1.87 44.99
CA GLU A 123 -4.17 -1.85 46.20
C GLU A 123 -4.84 -0.48 46.41
N CYS A 124 -5.09 0.29 45.35
CA CYS A 124 -5.84 1.52 45.36
C CYS A 124 -6.59 1.73 44.03
N ASP A 125 -7.68 2.47 44.09
CA ASP A 125 -8.44 2.84 42.91
C ASP A 125 -7.70 3.91 42.09
N LEU A 126 -7.49 3.65 40.81
CA LEU A 126 -6.98 4.59 39.82
C LEU A 126 -8.11 5.19 38.98
N VAL A 127 -7.96 6.42 38.55
CA VAL A 127 -8.88 7.12 37.63
C VAL A 127 -8.06 7.59 36.41
N LYS A 128 -8.54 7.31 35.22
CA LYS A 128 -7.97 7.90 34.01
C LYS A 128 -8.17 9.40 34.02
N CYS A 129 -7.11 10.15 33.72
CA CYS A 129 -7.18 11.61 33.56
C CYS A 129 -7.22 11.91 32.06
N GLU A 130 -8.26 12.61 31.61
CA GLU A 130 -8.28 13.21 30.28
C GLU A 130 -7.51 14.53 30.35
N MET A 131 -6.27 14.53 29.97
CA MET A 131 -5.44 15.72 29.84
C MET A 131 -5.43 16.15 28.37
N GLY A 132 -6.18 17.18 28.06
CA GLY A 132 -6.11 17.87 26.77
C GLY A 132 -7.24 17.61 25.79
N SER A 133 -7.76 18.70 25.25
CA SER A 133 -8.76 18.90 24.18
C SER A 133 -9.91 17.91 24.12
N SER A 134 -11.06 18.40 24.56
CA SER A 134 -12.36 17.79 24.31
C SER A 134 -12.66 17.72 22.80
N SER A 135 -12.21 16.69 22.11
CA SER A 135 -12.96 16.17 20.99
C SER A 135 -13.82 15.05 21.56
N LYS A 136 -15.11 15.31 21.69
CA LYS A 136 -16.09 14.24 21.82
C LYS A 136 -15.90 13.36 20.58
N GLU A 137 -15.23 12.23 20.73
CA GLU A 137 -15.36 11.17 19.75
C GLU A 137 -16.79 10.64 19.89
N GLU A 138 -17.63 11.10 18.99
CA GLU A 138 -18.96 10.57 18.80
C GLU A 138 -18.84 9.10 18.38
N SER A 139 -19.73 8.25 18.87
CA SER A 139 -19.85 6.85 18.45
C SER A 139 -20.07 6.83 16.93
N MET A 140 -19.10 6.31 16.20
CA MET A 140 -18.97 6.64 14.80
C MET A 140 -19.54 5.57 13.91
N ALA A 141 -20.72 5.85 13.39
CA ALA A 141 -21.19 5.16 12.19
C ALA A 141 -20.47 5.76 10.98
N PHE A 142 -19.72 4.98 10.21
CA PHE A 142 -19.42 5.34 8.84
C PHE A 142 -20.75 5.56 8.13
N LEU A 143 -21.08 6.82 7.89
CA LEU A 143 -22.30 7.17 7.19
C LEU A 143 -22.24 6.63 5.75
N PRO A 144 -23.37 6.23 5.17
CA PRO A 144 -23.42 5.82 3.76
C PRO A 144 -22.79 6.90 2.90
N ARG A 145 -22.05 6.49 1.88
CA ARG A 145 -21.46 7.40 0.90
C ARG A 145 -22.53 8.33 0.38
N VAL A 146 -22.34 9.63 0.50
CA VAL A 146 -23.11 10.55 -0.34
C VAL A 146 -22.66 10.25 -1.77
N PRO A 147 -23.54 9.85 -2.69
CA PRO A 147 -23.14 9.59 -4.05
C PRO A 147 -22.43 10.85 -4.57
N ILE A 148 -21.18 10.73 -4.97
CA ILE A 148 -20.58 11.73 -5.86
C ILE A 148 -21.44 11.59 -7.11
N ALA A 149 -22.16 12.65 -7.44
CA ALA A 149 -23.07 12.63 -8.59
C ALA A 149 -22.24 12.23 -9.80
N ASN A 150 -22.48 11.00 -10.32
CA ASN A 150 -21.92 10.31 -11.47
C ASN A 150 -21.14 9.02 -11.19
N ALA A 151 -20.93 8.57 -9.96
CA ALA A 151 -20.48 7.20 -9.77
C ALA A 151 -21.69 6.29 -10.06
N SER A 152 -21.74 5.74 -11.24
CA SER A 152 -22.57 4.57 -11.50
C SER A 152 -22.00 3.44 -10.64
N VAL A 153 -22.62 3.20 -9.47
CA VAL A 153 -22.34 2.00 -8.69
C VAL A 153 -22.81 0.86 -9.57
N SER A 154 -21.89 0.24 -10.29
CA SER A 154 -22.21 -0.98 -11.02
C SER A 154 -22.50 -2.08 -9.99
N ASN A 155 -23.33 -3.05 -10.36
CA ASN A 155 -23.69 -4.18 -9.51
C ASN A 155 -22.50 -5.16 -9.25
N SER A 156 -21.28 -4.81 -9.65
CA SER A 156 -20.12 -5.72 -9.63
C SER A 156 -19.54 -5.97 -8.23
N SER A 157 -19.63 -4.98 -7.32
CA SER A 157 -19.07 -5.12 -5.97
C SER A 157 -19.80 -6.14 -5.08
N SER A 158 -21.05 -6.49 -5.39
CA SER A 158 -21.81 -7.51 -4.66
C SER A 158 -21.18 -8.91 -4.73
N ASP A 159 -20.34 -9.18 -5.73
CA ASP A 159 -19.70 -10.48 -5.93
C ASP A 159 -18.28 -10.59 -5.36
N ASN A 160 -17.77 -9.52 -4.78
CA ASN A 160 -16.46 -9.50 -4.14
C ASN A 160 -16.46 -10.18 -2.76
N TRP A 161 -15.29 -10.66 -2.34
CA TRP A 161 -15.06 -11.36 -1.08
C TRP A 161 -14.16 -10.57 -0.14
N ALA A 162 -14.31 -10.80 1.16
CA ALA A 162 -13.39 -10.24 2.14
C ALA A 162 -13.10 -11.22 3.29
N VAL A 163 -11.90 -11.11 3.84
CA VAL A 163 -11.48 -11.78 5.09
C VAL A 163 -10.93 -10.71 6.02
N ILE A 164 -11.50 -10.59 7.21
CA ILE A 164 -11.06 -9.67 8.26
C ILE A 164 -10.51 -10.53 9.40
N ILE A 165 -9.28 -10.27 9.84
CA ILE A 165 -8.57 -11.07 10.84
C ILE A 165 -8.08 -10.17 11.97
N SER A 166 -8.40 -10.54 13.21
CA SER A 166 -7.87 -9.93 14.43
C SER A 166 -7.76 -10.96 15.53
N GLY A 167 -6.55 -11.38 15.87
CA GLY A 167 -6.30 -12.43 16.87
C GLY A 167 -6.34 -11.91 18.31
N GLY A 168 -5.67 -10.81 18.58
CA GLY A 168 -5.61 -10.19 19.90
C GLY A 168 -4.85 -11.01 20.96
N ALA A 169 -4.34 -12.18 20.62
CA ALA A 169 -3.63 -13.14 21.46
C ALA A 169 -4.41 -13.62 22.71
N ARG A 170 -4.83 -12.71 23.57
CA ARG A 170 -5.53 -12.96 24.83
C ARG A 170 -6.21 -11.66 25.32
N PRO A 171 -7.18 -11.73 26.25
CA PRO A 171 -7.96 -10.56 26.65
C PRO A 171 -7.12 -9.34 27.05
N GLU A 172 -6.01 -9.56 27.76
CA GLU A 172 -5.21 -8.48 28.36
C GLU A 172 -4.54 -7.57 27.33
N ILE A 173 -4.26 -8.09 26.15
CA ILE A 173 -3.60 -7.37 25.07
C ILE A 173 -4.44 -7.30 23.79
N ASN A 174 -5.68 -7.78 23.83
CA ASN A 174 -6.64 -7.59 22.74
C ASN A 174 -7.33 -6.24 22.89
N TRP A 175 -6.71 -5.24 22.32
CA TRP A 175 -7.14 -3.84 22.48
C TRP A 175 -8.45 -3.52 21.78
N GLU A 176 -9.27 -2.66 22.38
CA GLU A 176 -10.54 -2.16 21.81
C GLU A 176 -10.38 -1.64 20.37
N ARG A 177 -9.25 -1.00 20.05
CA ARG A 177 -8.97 -0.48 18.70
C ARG A 177 -8.96 -1.55 17.61
N TYR A 178 -8.59 -2.79 17.91
CA TYR A 178 -8.62 -3.87 16.94
C TYR A 178 -10.05 -4.20 16.53
N TRP A 179 -10.95 -4.28 17.49
CA TRP A 179 -12.39 -4.39 17.20
C TRP A 179 -12.90 -3.18 16.40
N ASN A 180 -12.50 -1.95 16.75
CA ASN A 180 -12.90 -0.73 16.07
C ASN A 180 -12.40 -0.71 14.60
N ASN A 181 -11.16 -1.13 14.32
CA ASN A 181 -10.63 -1.27 12.97
C ASN A 181 -11.44 -2.28 12.15
N CYS A 182 -11.76 -3.44 12.73
CA CYS A 182 -12.57 -4.47 12.08
C CYS A 182 -13.99 -3.98 11.78
N SER A 183 -14.65 -3.35 12.76
CA SER A 183 -15.99 -2.76 12.63
C SER A 183 -16.01 -1.68 11.54
N ALA A 184 -15.02 -0.78 11.55
CA ALA A 184 -14.90 0.27 10.56
C ALA A 184 -14.71 -0.29 9.15
N MET A 185 -13.83 -1.30 9.00
CA MET A 185 -13.62 -1.96 7.70
C MET A 185 -14.86 -2.71 7.24
N TYR A 186 -15.51 -3.46 8.13
CA TYR A 186 -16.75 -4.17 7.82
C TYR A 186 -17.84 -3.20 7.33
N LYS A 187 -18.07 -2.10 8.06
CA LYS A 187 -19.00 -1.02 7.65
C LYS A 187 -18.63 -0.41 6.30
N CYS A 188 -17.36 -0.19 6.04
CA CYS A 188 -16.88 0.30 4.75
C CYS A 188 -17.26 -0.66 3.63
N LEU A 189 -17.00 -1.95 3.79
CA LEU A 189 -17.35 -2.96 2.80
C LEU A 189 -18.86 -3.05 2.56
N ARG A 190 -19.66 -3.08 3.64
CA ARG A 190 -21.12 -3.18 3.57
C ARG A 190 -21.77 -1.93 2.99
N ASN A 191 -21.43 -0.77 3.53
CA ASN A 191 -22.18 0.46 3.28
C ASN A 191 -21.64 1.29 2.11
N VAL A 192 -20.34 1.17 1.79
CA VAL A 192 -19.71 1.92 0.70
C VAL A 192 -19.62 1.07 -0.57
N TYR A 193 -19.22 -0.19 -0.41
CA TYR A 193 -18.94 -1.09 -1.54
C TYR A 193 -20.00 -2.16 -1.77
N ASN A 194 -21.07 -2.23 -0.95
CA ASN A 194 -22.17 -3.20 -1.08
C ASN A 194 -21.72 -4.68 -1.10
N TYR A 195 -20.64 -5.01 -0.39
CA TYR A 195 -20.26 -6.42 -0.24
C TYR A 195 -21.39 -7.20 0.44
N ARG A 196 -21.65 -8.39 -0.06
CA ARG A 196 -22.64 -9.27 0.54
C ARG A 196 -22.11 -9.81 1.87
N ARG A 197 -22.98 -9.87 2.89
CA ARG A 197 -22.62 -10.40 4.20
C ARG A 197 -22.06 -11.84 4.14
N ASP A 198 -22.69 -12.70 3.32
CA ASP A 198 -22.28 -14.09 3.13
C ASP A 198 -20.95 -14.25 2.36
N ARG A 199 -20.32 -13.13 1.94
CA ARG A 199 -19.01 -13.06 1.30
C ARG A 199 -17.96 -12.33 2.13
N ILE A 200 -18.27 -11.96 3.37
CA ILE A 200 -17.31 -11.38 4.32
C ILE A 200 -17.11 -12.39 5.45
N PHE A 201 -15.88 -12.87 5.60
CA PHE A 201 -15.48 -13.73 6.70
C PHE A 201 -14.74 -12.91 7.76
N VAL A 202 -15.23 -12.94 8.99
CA VAL A 202 -14.60 -12.29 10.14
C VAL A 202 -14.05 -13.35 11.09
N LEU A 203 -12.74 -13.35 11.27
CA LEU A 203 -12.03 -14.18 12.23
C LEU A 203 -11.51 -13.28 13.34
N MET A 204 -12.14 -13.32 14.50
CA MET A 204 -11.82 -12.39 15.58
C MET A 204 -11.70 -13.11 16.91
N SER A 205 -10.62 -12.83 17.63
CA SER A 205 -10.38 -13.28 19.01
C SER A 205 -10.79 -14.75 19.22
N ASP A 206 -11.62 -15.03 20.23
CA ASP A 206 -12.17 -16.35 20.52
C ASP A 206 -13.41 -16.73 19.66
N GLY A 207 -13.81 -15.86 18.75
CA GLY A 207 -14.92 -16.06 17.84
C GLY A 207 -16.27 -15.70 18.46
N VAL A 208 -17.16 -16.67 18.55
CA VAL A 208 -18.54 -16.47 19.03
C VAL A 208 -18.69 -16.75 20.54
N SER A 209 -17.61 -16.88 21.28
CA SER A 209 -17.66 -17.04 22.73
C SER A 209 -18.22 -15.77 23.40
N SER A 210 -18.92 -15.95 24.51
CA SER A 210 -19.40 -14.84 25.34
C SER A 210 -18.42 -14.47 26.46
N ASP A 211 -17.28 -15.13 26.54
CA ASP A 211 -16.25 -14.83 27.52
C ASP A 211 -15.61 -13.46 27.20
N PRO A 212 -15.17 -12.70 28.21
CA PRO A 212 -14.46 -11.46 27.98
C PRO A 212 -13.16 -11.71 27.20
N ASP A 213 -13.08 -11.21 25.99
CA ASP A 213 -11.96 -11.37 25.07
C ASP A 213 -11.30 -10.07 24.65
N ARG A 214 -11.93 -8.92 24.97
CA ARG A 214 -11.49 -7.58 24.55
C ARG A 214 -11.21 -6.68 25.75
N ARG A 215 -10.09 -5.97 25.71
CA ARG A 215 -9.73 -4.94 26.67
C ARG A 215 -10.16 -3.55 26.17
N LEU A 216 -11.01 -2.89 26.94
CA LEU A 216 -11.43 -1.52 26.69
C LEU A 216 -10.35 -0.52 27.11
N ASN A 217 -10.36 0.67 26.52
CA ASN A 217 -9.45 1.77 26.88
C ASN A 217 -9.53 2.22 28.35
N ASN A 218 -10.63 1.90 29.03
CA ASN A 218 -10.77 2.16 30.47
C ASN A 218 -10.21 1.03 31.35
N GLY A 219 -9.60 -0.01 30.74
CA GLY A 219 -9.01 -1.16 31.42
C GLY A 219 -9.98 -2.28 31.78
N TRP A 220 -11.27 -2.18 31.45
CA TRP A 220 -12.25 -3.24 31.65
C TRP A 220 -12.18 -4.27 30.52
N TYR A 221 -12.68 -5.45 30.81
CA TYR A 221 -12.76 -6.56 29.87
C TYR A 221 -14.20 -6.88 29.53
N GLU A 222 -14.48 -7.03 28.26
CA GLU A 222 -15.81 -7.39 27.76
C GLU A 222 -15.67 -8.41 26.62
N SER A 223 -16.74 -9.13 26.33
CA SER A 223 -16.84 -9.92 25.11
C SER A 223 -16.92 -8.97 23.92
N SER A 224 -16.21 -9.28 22.84
CA SER A 224 -16.28 -8.53 21.59
C SER A 224 -17.69 -8.56 21.03
N PRO A 225 -18.32 -7.39 20.74
CA PRO A 225 -19.64 -7.36 20.13
C PRO A 225 -19.62 -8.13 18.80
N GLN A 226 -20.58 -9.05 18.64
CA GLN A 226 -20.66 -9.90 17.47
C GLN A 226 -21.16 -9.16 16.24
N ASP A 227 -21.99 -8.13 16.43
CA ASP A 227 -22.53 -7.25 15.39
C ASP A 227 -21.56 -6.09 15.16
N LEU A 228 -20.86 -6.11 14.02
CA LEU A 228 -19.82 -5.13 13.68
C LEU A 228 -20.40 -3.88 13.04
N ASP A 229 -21.55 -3.95 12.37
CA ASP A 229 -22.14 -2.81 11.65
C ASP A 229 -23.36 -2.19 12.34
N GLY A 230 -23.91 -2.84 13.35
CA GLY A 230 -25.04 -2.38 14.13
C GLY A 230 -26.40 -2.71 13.50
N ASP A 231 -26.46 -3.68 12.59
CA ASP A 231 -27.68 -4.09 11.90
C ASP A 231 -28.53 -5.09 12.68
N GLY A 232 -28.05 -5.54 13.85
CA GLY A 232 -28.70 -6.48 14.76
C GLY A 232 -28.42 -7.94 14.47
N ASN A 233 -27.50 -8.22 13.59
CA ASN A 233 -27.08 -9.58 13.27
C ASN A 233 -25.59 -9.78 13.60
N ASP A 234 -25.21 -11.01 13.97
CA ASP A 234 -23.82 -11.36 14.28
C ASP A 234 -22.98 -11.50 13.02
N ASP A 235 -21.79 -10.90 12.97
CA ASP A 235 -20.89 -10.85 11.81
C ASP A 235 -19.61 -11.67 12.02
N ILE A 236 -19.22 -11.94 13.27
CA ILE A 236 -18.05 -12.75 13.58
C ILE A 236 -18.36 -14.23 13.26
N ASN A 237 -17.53 -14.84 12.40
CA ASN A 237 -17.78 -16.21 11.96
C ASN A 237 -16.94 -17.23 12.73
N TYR A 238 -15.69 -16.89 13.06
CA TYR A 238 -14.73 -17.83 13.62
C TYR A 238 -13.78 -17.16 14.62
N SER A 239 -13.22 -17.94 15.53
CA SER A 239 -12.03 -17.53 16.27
C SER A 239 -10.82 -17.38 15.34
N ALA A 240 -9.95 -16.40 15.64
CA ALA A 240 -8.77 -16.11 14.83
C ALA A 240 -7.64 -17.11 15.13
N THR A 241 -7.72 -18.30 14.58
CA THR A 241 -6.73 -19.37 14.70
C THR A 241 -6.20 -19.82 13.34
N LYS A 242 -4.98 -20.40 13.29
CA LYS A 242 -4.43 -20.98 12.05
C LYS A 242 -5.39 -21.94 11.36
N ALA A 243 -6.08 -22.77 12.12
CA ALA A 243 -7.02 -23.76 11.58
C ALA A 243 -8.20 -23.09 10.88
N ASN A 244 -8.78 -22.07 11.49
CA ASN A 244 -9.89 -21.32 10.91
C ASN A 244 -9.47 -20.47 9.72
N ILE A 245 -8.27 -19.86 9.76
CA ILE A 245 -7.68 -19.19 8.60
C ILE A 245 -7.60 -20.18 7.43
N SER A 246 -7.00 -21.36 7.65
CA SER A 246 -6.91 -22.37 6.59
C SER A 246 -8.29 -22.84 6.10
N THR A 247 -9.28 -22.95 6.99
CA THR A 247 -10.66 -23.31 6.62
C THR A 247 -11.27 -22.25 5.68
N VAL A 248 -11.15 -20.96 6.00
CA VAL A 248 -11.68 -19.88 5.18
C VAL A 248 -10.96 -19.79 3.83
N PHE A 249 -9.63 -19.87 3.79
CA PHE A 249 -8.90 -19.84 2.53
C PHE A 249 -9.13 -21.08 1.65
N ASN A 250 -9.39 -22.25 2.25
CA ASN A 250 -9.85 -23.41 1.48
C ASN A 250 -11.24 -23.20 0.89
N TYR A 251 -12.14 -22.55 1.62
CA TYR A 251 -13.45 -22.19 1.10
C TYR A 251 -13.34 -21.20 -0.06
N LEU A 252 -12.50 -20.16 0.08
CA LEU A 252 -12.28 -19.15 -0.98
C LEU A 252 -11.66 -19.79 -2.23
N ARG A 253 -10.71 -20.72 -2.09
CA ARG A 253 -10.17 -21.48 -3.23
C ARG A 253 -11.26 -22.09 -4.10
N ASP A 254 -12.31 -22.63 -3.47
CA ASP A 254 -13.34 -23.40 -4.14
C ASP A 254 -14.51 -22.51 -4.63
N HIS A 255 -14.60 -21.24 -4.19
CA HIS A 255 -15.76 -20.38 -4.43
C HIS A 255 -15.45 -19.06 -5.12
N VAL A 256 -14.20 -18.57 -5.05
CA VAL A 256 -13.82 -17.31 -5.73
C VAL A 256 -13.69 -17.59 -7.22
N ALA A 257 -14.51 -16.93 -8.01
CA ALA A 257 -14.49 -17.06 -9.46
C ALA A 257 -13.36 -16.22 -10.09
N VAL A 258 -13.05 -16.51 -11.34
CA VAL A 258 -12.14 -15.70 -12.16
C VAL A 258 -12.70 -14.27 -12.24
N ASP A 259 -11.81 -13.29 -12.15
CA ASP A 259 -12.13 -11.85 -12.14
C ASP A 259 -12.90 -11.33 -10.92
N GLU A 260 -13.26 -12.18 -9.96
CA GLU A 260 -13.69 -11.72 -8.65
C GLU A 260 -12.50 -11.20 -7.83
N GLN A 261 -12.79 -10.51 -6.74
CA GLN A 261 -11.80 -9.88 -5.89
C GLN A 261 -11.92 -10.35 -4.45
N VAL A 262 -10.79 -10.45 -3.77
CA VAL A 262 -10.70 -10.77 -2.34
C VAL A 262 -9.90 -9.68 -1.63
N LEU A 263 -10.52 -9.02 -0.63
CA LEU A 263 -9.80 -8.21 0.34
C LEU A 263 -9.40 -9.10 1.52
N VAL A 264 -8.13 -9.03 1.95
CA VAL A 264 -7.64 -9.61 3.19
C VAL A 264 -7.15 -8.48 4.08
N PHE A 265 -7.83 -8.25 5.20
CA PHE A 265 -7.56 -7.15 6.13
C PHE A 265 -7.15 -7.71 7.49
N VAL A 266 -6.01 -7.30 8.01
CA VAL A 266 -5.45 -7.76 9.29
C VAL A 266 -5.17 -6.57 10.19
N THR A 267 -5.68 -6.62 11.42
CA THR A 267 -5.36 -5.71 12.52
C THR A 267 -5.08 -6.52 13.77
N ASP A 268 -3.89 -6.41 14.33
CA ASP A 268 -3.45 -7.22 15.46
C ASP A 268 -2.09 -6.77 16.01
N HIS A 269 -1.60 -7.56 16.96
CA HIS A 269 -0.18 -7.65 17.25
C HIS A 269 0.59 -8.38 16.17
N GLY A 270 1.84 -7.99 16.00
CA GLY A 270 2.81 -8.72 15.19
C GLY A 270 4.10 -8.92 15.97
N SER A 271 4.77 -10.01 15.68
CA SER A 271 6.10 -10.32 16.21
C SER A 271 7.10 -10.55 15.08
N ARG A 272 8.37 -10.58 15.45
CA ARG A 272 9.46 -10.88 14.53
C ARG A 272 10.51 -11.72 15.26
N HIS A 273 10.75 -12.92 14.76
CA HIS A 273 11.82 -13.82 15.22
C HIS A 273 12.28 -14.69 14.05
N ASP A 274 13.47 -15.27 14.17
CA ASP A 274 14.07 -16.14 13.13
C ASP A 274 14.09 -15.50 11.72
N ASP A 275 14.32 -14.18 11.65
CA ASP A 275 14.32 -13.37 10.42
C ASP A 275 12.99 -13.38 9.64
N GLU A 276 11.89 -13.76 10.28
CA GLU A 276 10.54 -13.77 9.71
C GLU A 276 9.58 -12.93 10.57
N SER A 277 8.55 -12.35 9.92
CA SER A 277 7.47 -11.62 10.58
C SER A 277 6.27 -12.52 10.79
N TYR A 278 5.49 -12.24 11.84
CA TYR A 278 4.34 -13.05 12.25
C TYR A 278 3.13 -12.18 12.55
N ILE A 279 1.93 -12.72 12.33
CA ILE A 279 0.66 -12.23 12.89
C ILE A 279 0.38 -13.03 14.15
N THR A 280 0.10 -12.34 15.23
CA THR A 280 -0.28 -12.98 16.49
C THR A 280 -1.77 -13.35 16.44
N LEU A 281 -2.09 -14.58 16.79
CA LEU A 281 -3.45 -15.13 16.74
C LEU A 281 -3.98 -15.44 18.14
N TRP A 282 -5.28 -15.67 18.23
CA TRP A 282 -5.92 -16.00 19.51
C TRP A 282 -5.30 -17.24 20.17
N GLY A 283 -5.17 -17.18 21.50
CA GLY A 283 -4.47 -18.20 22.29
C GLY A 283 -2.95 -18.08 22.24
N GLY A 284 -2.41 -16.96 21.73
CA GLY A 284 -0.97 -16.69 21.66
C GLY A 284 -0.23 -17.51 20.61
N SER A 285 -0.95 -18.15 19.68
CA SER A 285 -0.33 -18.77 18.50
C SER A 285 0.00 -17.70 17.45
N GLU A 286 0.91 -18.02 16.53
CA GLU A 286 1.35 -17.11 15.49
C GLU A 286 1.32 -17.77 14.13
N ILE A 287 1.05 -17.01 13.08
CA ILE A 287 1.20 -17.44 11.69
C ILE A 287 2.31 -16.62 11.02
N SER A 288 3.30 -17.29 10.46
CA SER A 288 4.41 -16.63 9.81
C SER A 288 4.01 -16.01 8.46
N ALA A 289 4.79 -15.05 7.97
CA ALA A 289 4.58 -14.43 6.68
C ALA A 289 4.57 -15.45 5.53
N SER A 290 5.44 -16.46 5.61
CA SER A 290 5.49 -17.55 4.62
C SER A 290 4.28 -18.48 4.71
N GLU A 291 3.84 -18.85 5.92
CA GLU A 291 2.62 -19.65 6.13
C GLU A 291 1.38 -18.88 5.62
N PHE A 292 1.27 -17.60 5.97
CA PHE A 292 0.16 -16.74 5.55
C PHE A 292 0.09 -16.56 4.03
N ALA A 293 1.24 -16.32 3.39
CA ALA A 293 1.33 -16.25 1.93
C ALA A 293 0.88 -17.56 1.27
N ASN A 294 1.15 -18.74 1.88
CA ASN A 294 0.67 -20.01 1.36
C ASN A 294 -0.86 -20.16 1.48
N GLU A 295 -1.48 -19.56 2.49
CA GLU A 295 -2.94 -19.49 2.55
C GLU A 295 -3.50 -18.59 1.45
N VAL A 296 -2.98 -17.38 1.27
CA VAL A 296 -3.41 -16.43 0.23
C VAL A 296 -3.25 -17.02 -1.18
N LYS A 297 -2.18 -17.77 -1.44
CA LYS A 297 -1.92 -18.46 -2.72
C LYS A 297 -2.96 -19.51 -3.10
N LYS A 298 -3.79 -19.97 -2.18
CA LYS A 298 -4.88 -20.88 -2.51
C LYS A 298 -5.95 -20.24 -3.40
N ILE A 299 -6.07 -18.91 -3.32
CA ILE A 299 -6.98 -18.13 -4.18
C ILE A 299 -6.41 -18.12 -5.60
N ASN A 300 -7.27 -18.32 -6.58
CA ASN A 300 -6.91 -18.37 -7.99
C ASN A 300 -6.09 -17.15 -8.42
N ASP A 301 -5.01 -17.36 -9.19
CA ASP A 301 -4.16 -16.29 -9.71
C ASP A 301 -4.88 -15.33 -10.66
N SER A 302 -5.98 -15.74 -11.29
CA SER A 302 -6.81 -14.87 -12.11
C SER A 302 -7.71 -13.94 -11.30
N SER A 303 -7.90 -14.21 -10.00
CA SER A 303 -8.68 -13.36 -9.10
C SER A 303 -7.80 -12.28 -8.50
N ARG A 304 -8.36 -11.09 -8.28
CA ARG A 304 -7.63 -9.97 -7.68
C ARG A 304 -7.58 -10.08 -6.16
N LYS A 305 -6.43 -9.77 -5.58
CA LYS A 305 -6.20 -9.82 -4.13
C LYS A 305 -5.67 -8.48 -3.63
N HIS A 306 -6.34 -7.93 -2.62
CA HIS A 306 -5.85 -6.78 -1.87
C HIS A 306 -5.58 -7.20 -0.44
N VAL A 307 -4.31 -7.14 -0.02
CA VAL A 307 -3.88 -7.53 1.33
C VAL A 307 -3.46 -6.29 2.10
N VAL A 308 -4.04 -6.08 3.27
CA VAL A 308 -3.78 -4.91 4.14
C VAL A 308 -3.40 -5.41 5.52
N LEU A 309 -2.23 -5.03 5.97
CA LEU A 309 -1.60 -5.55 7.18
C LEU A 309 -1.26 -4.40 8.13
N GLY A 310 -1.99 -4.28 9.25
CA GLY A 310 -1.86 -3.22 10.24
C GLY A 310 -0.93 -3.55 11.41
N GLN A 311 -0.48 -4.80 11.56
CA GLN A 311 0.33 -5.22 12.70
C GLN A 311 1.80 -4.75 12.61
N CYS A 312 2.49 -4.81 13.76
CA CYS A 312 3.94 -4.61 13.83
C CYS A 312 4.69 -5.53 12.85
N TYR A 313 5.81 -5.06 12.32
CA TYR A 313 6.69 -5.81 11.39
C TYR A 313 6.02 -6.26 10.10
N SER A 314 4.89 -5.65 9.75
CA SER A 314 4.05 -6.05 8.60
C SER A 314 4.77 -6.00 7.25
N GLY A 315 5.77 -5.14 7.08
CA GLY A 315 6.59 -5.07 5.87
C GLY A 315 7.31 -6.38 5.51
N GLY A 316 7.52 -7.27 6.49
CA GLY A 316 8.09 -8.61 6.25
C GLY A 316 7.20 -9.56 5.45
N PHE A 317 5.92 -9.22 5.27
CA PHE A 317 4.97 -10.00 4.49
C PHE A 317 5.04 -9.72 2.99
N ILE A 318 5.59 -8.56 2.56
CA ILE A 318 5.66 -8.18 1.14
C ILE A 318 6.44 -9.22 0.32
N GLY A 319 7.60 -9.66 0.80
CA GLY A 319 8.43 -10.64 0.10
C GLY A 319 7.71 -11.97 -0.16
N PRO A 320 7.22 -12.68 0.88
CA PRO A 320 6.46 -13.91 0.73
C PRO A 320 5.20 -13.76 -0.14
N LEU A 321 4.42 -12.68 0.04
CA LEU A 321 3.21 -12.40 -0.74
C LEU A 321 3.52 -12.07 -2.20
N SER A 322 4.68 -11.49 -2.53
CA SER A 322 5.07 -11.20 -3.92
C SER A 322 5.11 -12.43 -4.83
N SER A 323 5.03 -13.63 -4.25
CA SER A 323 4.87 -14.87 -5.00
C SER A 323 3.45 -15.15 -5.49
N CYS A 324 2.45 -14.40 -5.01
CA CYS A 324 1.09 -14.38 -5.54
C CYS A 324 1.01 -13.53 -6.82
N TRP A 325 0.00 -13.76 -7.63
CA TRP A 325 -0.28 -12.98 -8.84
C TRP A 325 -1.59 -12.23 -8.70
N ASN A 326 -1.78 -11.14 -9.42
CA ASN A 326 -2.91 -10.21 -9.30
C ASN A 326 -3.14 -9.76 -7.86
N GLU A 327 -2.07 -9.26 -7.22
CA GLU A 327 -2.07 -8.89 -5.82
C GLU A 327 -1.55 -7.47 -5.59
N SER A 328 -2.15 -6.78 -4.61
CA SER A 328 -1.57 -5.60 -3.98
C SER A 328 -1.46 -5.81 -2.48
N VAL A 329 -0.36 -5.37 -1.90
CA VAL A 329 -0.05 -5.51 -0.46
C VAL A 329 0.25 -4.12 0.10
N ALA A 330 -0.50 -3.72 1.12
CA ALA A 330 -0.29 -2.50 1.90
C ALA A 330 0.05 -2.87 3.35
N THR A 331 1.10 -2.29 3.91
CA THR A 331 1.56 -2.59 5.27
C THR A 331 1.74 -1.31 6.08
N ALA A 332 1.42 -1.35 7.38
CA ALA A 332 1.52 -0.20 8.27
C ALA A 332 2.97 0.24 8.51
N CYS A 333 3.92 -0.69 8.53
CA CYS A 333 5.30 -0.38 8.87
C CYS A 333 6.29 -1.27 8.11
N ALA A 334 7.56 -0.89 8.13
CA ALA A 334 8.62 -1.71 7.58
C ALA A 334 8.86 -2.98 8.42
N TYR A 335 9.54 -3.94 7.84
CA TYR A 335 9.90 -5.23 8.42
C TYR A 335 10.55 -5.17 9.82
N ASN A 336 11.24 -4.09 10.15
CA ASN A 336 11.95 -3.90 11.42
C ASN A 336 11.33 -2.83 12.32
N GLN A 337 10.07 -2.46 12.07
CA GLN A 337 9.36 -1.41 12.79
C GLN A 337 8.09 -1.94 13.44
N ALA A 338 7.73 -1.34 14.56
CA ALA A 338 6.41 -1.51 15.14
C ALA A 338 5.41 -0.58 14.44
N SER A 339 4.15 -0.99 14.37
CA SER A 339 3.02 -0.12 14.07
C SER A 339 2.44 0.47 15.35
N SER A 340 1.70 1.55 15.24
CA SER A 340 1.25 2.33 16.39
C SER A 340 -0.24 2.62 16.36
N ALA A 341 -0.82 2.75 17.54
CA ALA A 341 -2.18 3.25 17.68
C ALA A 341 -2.21 4.77 17.39
N ARG A 342 -3.36 5.23 16.89
CA ARG A 342 -3.67 6.64 16.73
C ARG A 342 -3.84 7.31 18.11
N SER A 343 -3.57 8.61 18.17
CA SER A 343 -3.92 9.42 19.34
C SER A 343 -5.37 9.17 19.79
N GLY A 344 -5.57 8.95 21.10
CA GLY A 344 -6.86 8.51 21.63
C GLY A 344 -7.06 7.00 21.67
N SER A 345 -6.16 6.21 21.09
CA SER A 345 -6.14 4.72 21.13
C SER A 345 -7.40 4.01 20.62
N MET A 346 -8.23 4.70 19.82
CA MET A 346 -9.48 4.12 19.29
C MET A 346 -9.27 3.38 17.96
N TYR A 347 -8.15 3.61 17.28
CA TYR A 347 -7.77 3.01 16.00
C TYR A 347 -6.26 2.89 15.89
N ASP A 348 -5.75 2.02 15.02
CA ASP A 348 -4.37 2.05 14.58
C ASP A 348 -4.19 3.18 13.55
N GLU A 349 -3.06 3.91 13.60
CA GLU A 349 -2.87 5.14 12.81
C GLU A 349 -2.95 4.87 11.30
N PHE A 350 -2.15 3.96 10.80
CA PHE A 350 -2.16 3.59 9.38
C PHE A 350 -3.54 3.11 8.92
N LEU A 351 -4.16 2.19 9.68
CA LEU A 351 -5.45 1.62 9.31
C LEU A 351 -6.58 2.64 9.35
N TYR A 352 -6.55 3.59 10.30
CA TYR A 352 -7.49 4.69 10.32
C TYR A 352 -7.48 5.49 9.02
N HIS A 353 -6.31 5.88 8.55
CA HIS A 353 -6.16 6.63 7.32
C HIS A 353 -6.47 5.77 6.08
N TRP A 354 -6.08 4.50 6.08
CA TRP A 354 -6.38 3.58 5.01
C TRP A 354 -7.90 3.36 4.84
N ILE A 355 -8.60 3.08 5.94
CA ILE A 355 -10.07 2.91 5.93
C ILE A 355 -10.77 4.23 5.56
N SER A 356 -10.30 5.36 6.07
CA SER A 356 -10.85 6.68 5.73
C SER A 356 -10.74 7.00 4.24
N ALA A 357 -9.61 6.67 3.62
CA ALA A 357 -9.40 6.78 2.18
C ALA A 357 -10.35 5.87 1.39
N ALA A 358 -10.42 4.60 1.78
CA ALA A 358 -11.31 3.62 1.17
C ALA A 358 -12.79 4.04 1.27
N ALA A 359 -13.20 4.57 2.42
CA ALA A 359 -14.56 5.05 2.65
C ALA A 359 -14.83 6.46 2.06
N SER A 360 -13.81 7.15 1.56
CA SER A 360 -13.85 8.58 1.19
C SER A 360 -14.33 9.49 2.33
N ARG A 361 -14.16 9.04 3.57
CA ARG A 361 -14.66 9.73 4.77
C ARG A 361 -13.99 9.17 6.02
N THR A 362 -13.64 10.05 6.96
CA THR A 362 -13.17 9.63 8.29
C THR A 362 -14.32 9.00 9.09
N SER A 363 -13.96 8.30 10.18
CA SER A 363 -14.92 7.83 11.16
C SER A 363 -15.76 8.96 11.75
N GLY A 364 -15.25 10.19 11.89
CA GLY A 364 -15.97 11.41 12.28
C GLY A 364 -16.83 12.04 11.21
N GLY A 365 -16.95 11.42 10.03
CA GLY A 365 -17.78 11.93 8.94
C GLY A 365 -17.14 13.01 8.07
N THR A 366 -15.87 13.40 8.34
CA THR A 366 -15.15 14.37 7.51
C THR A 366 -14.85 13.74 6.14
N ILE A 367 -15.15 14.48 5.08
CA ILE A 367 -14.90 14.02 3.69
C ILE A 367 -13.40 13.91 3.47
N VAL A 368 -12.99 12.77 2.90
CA VAL A 368 -11.62 12.46 2.49
C VAL A 368 -11.57 12.39 0.97
N ASN A 369 -10.63 13.10 0.38
CA ASN A 369 -10.31 12.98 -1.03
C ASN A 369 -8.99 12.21 -1.18
N ALA A 370 -9.09 10.92 -1.49
CA ALA A 370 -7.95 10.06 -1.76
C ALA A 370 -7.74 9.82 -3.27
N ASP A 371 -8.62 10.34 -4.13
CA ASP A 371 -8.45 10.32 -5.58
C ASP A 371 -7.30 11.27 -5.98
N LEU A 372 -6.14 10.71 -6.25
CA LEU A 372 -4.92 11.43 -6.59
C LEU A 372 -4.76 11.60 -8.10
N ASN A 373 -5.33 10.70 -8.89
CA ASN A 373 -5.21 10.70 -10.34
C ASN A 373 -6.43 11.32 -11.04
N GLY A 374 -7.55 11.49 -10.33
CA GLY A 374 -8.76 12.11 -10.85
C GLY A 374 -9.63 11.19 -11.72
N TYR A 375 -9.40 9.90 -11.67
CA TYR A 375 -10.30 8.90 -12.24
C TYR A 375 -11.47 8.64 -11.30
N ASP A 376 -12.63 8.29 -11.84
CA ASP A 376 -13.82 8.05 -11.01
C ASP A 376 -13.60 6.81 -10.13
N GLY A 377 -13.32 7.02 -8.84
CA GLY A 377 -13.07 6.00 -7.85
C GLY A 377 -11.73 6.17 -7.12
N VAL A 378 -11.45 5.25 -6.21
CA VAL A 378 -10.19 5.24 -5.45
C VAL A 378 -9.57 3.86 -5.58
N SER A 379 -8.40 3.78 -6.19
CA SER A 379 -7.65 2.54 -6.37
C SER A 379 -6.97 2.09 -5.07
N ALA A 380 -6.54 0.84 -5.00
CA ALA A 380 -5.82 0.33 -3.83
C ALA A 380 -4.49 1.07 -3.57
N GLU A 381 -3.80 1.50 -4.63
CA GLU A 381 -2.58 2.29 -4.48
C GLU A 381 -2.88 3.70 -3.97
N GLU A 382 -3.95 4.34 -4.41
CA GLU A 382 -4.36 5.67 -3.92
C GLU A 382 -4.79 5.64 -2.47
N ILE A 383 -5.56 4.61 -2.07
CA ILE A 383 -5.90 4.37 -0.67
C ILE A 383 -4.63 4.28 0.18
N PHE A 384 -3.65 3.48 -0.27
CA PHE A 384 -2.37 3.36 0.42
C PHE A 384 -1.60 4.69 0.45
N ARG A 385 -1.49 5.41 -0.67
CA ARG A 385 -0.77 6.70 -0.74
C ARG A 385 -1.37 7.75 0.17
N TYR A 386 -2.70 7.78 0.25
CA TYR A 386 -3.38 8.64 1.21
C TYR A 386 -2.99 8.27 2.65
N ALA A 387 -3.06 6.98 3.01
CA ALA A 387 -2.68 6.53 4.34
C ALA A 387 -1.23 6.87 4.66
N GLN A 388 -0.29 6.55 3.77
CA GLN A 388 1.13 6.86 3.93
C GLN A 388 1.41 8.35 4.13
N THR A 389 0.68 9.23 3.40
CA THR A 389 0.90 10.68 3.46
C THR A 389 0.34 11.29 4.75
N ASN A 390 -0.72 10.70 5.30
CA ASN A 390 -1.41 11.21 6.48
C ASN A 390 -1.02 10.49 7.78
N ASP A 391 -0.21 9.44 7.70
CA ASP A 391 0.37 8.77 8.84
C ASP A 391 1.31 9.74 9.58
N GLY A 392 0.92 10.09 10.80
CA GLY A 392 1.65 11.06 11.63
C GLY A 392 2.79 10.43 12.45
N ILE A 393 2.92 9.10 12.44
CA ILE A 393 3.87 8.37 13.28
C ILE A 393 5.24 8.29 12.61
N GLN A 394 6.23 8.97 13.15
CA GLN A 394 7.58 9.01 12.56
C GLN A 394 8.37 7.69 12.72
N SER A 395 7.96 6.82 13.63
CA SER A 395 8.63 5.54 13.89
C SER A 395 8.14 4.41 12.98
N GLU A 396 7.07 4.60 12.24
CA GLU A 396 6.58 3.63 11.26
C GLU A 396 6.69 4.17 9.83
N THR A 397 6.88 3.27 8.90
CA THR A 397 7.04 3.60 7.47
C THR A 397 6.17 2.65 6.67
N PRO A 398 4.95 3.07 6.31
CA PRO A 398 4.06 2.26 5.50
C PRO A 398 4.70 1.86 4.17
N GLN A 399 4.51 0.60 3.76
CA GLN A 399 5.08 0.05 2.53
C GLN A 399 4.00 -0.55 1.63
N TYR A 400 4.29 -0.56 0.33
CA TYR A 400 3.35 -1.02 -0.69
C TYR A 400 4.05 -1.83 -1.78
N ALA A 401 3.37 -2.85 -2.29
CA ALA A 401 3.75 -3.59 -3.48
C ALA A 401 2.51 -4.01 -4.27
N SER A 402 2.65 -4.13 -5.58
CA SER A 402 1.60 -4.64 -6.46
C SER A 402 2.20 -5.52 -7.54
N LYS A 403 1.50 -6.60 -7.90
CA LYS A 403 1.94 -7.55 -8.93
C LYS A 403 0.76 -8.07 -9.77
N PRO A 404 0.69 -7.78 -11.07
CA PRO A 404 1.59 -6.86 -11.79
C PRO A 404 1.51 -5.45 -11.22
N GLU A 405 2.54 -4.64 -11.45
CA GLU A 405 2.61 -3.28 -10.90
C GLU A 405 1.34 -2.45 -11.10
N PRO A 406 0.69 -2.44 -12.29
CA PRO A 406 -0.50 -1.63 -12.48
C PRO A 406 -1.76 -2.15 -11.79
N MET A 407 -1.75 -3.36 -11.19
CA MET A 407 -2.95 -3.98 -10.63
C MET A 407 -3.58 -3.10 -9.55
N GLY A 408 -2.78 -2.63 -8.61
CA GLY A 408 -3.27 -1.82 -7.51
C GLY A 408 -3.70 -0.40 -7.90
N GLU A 409 -3.24 0.11 -9.03
CA GLU A 409 -3.71 1.38 -9.60
C GLU A 409 -5.00 1.21 -10.38
N LYS A 410 -5.17 0.06 -11.04
CA LYS A 410 -6.34 -0.22 -11.86
C LYS A 410 -7.57 -0.61 -11.06
N TYR A 411 -7.38 -1.20 -9.90
CA TYR A 411 -8.46 -1.76 -9.11
C TYR A 411 -8.45 -1.23 -7.68
N GLY A 412 -9.63 -0.95 -7.17
CA GLY A 412 -9.89 -0.66 -5.76
C GLY A 412 -10.86 -1.67 -5.17
N LEU A 413 -11.47 -1.33 -4.04
CA LEU A 413 -12.37 -2.24 -3.35
C LEU A 413 -13.72 -2.47 -4.07
N SER A 414 -14.06 -1.66 -5.07
CA SER A 414 -15.26 -1.89 -5.90
C SER A 414 -15.14 -3.13 -6.78
N GLY A 415 -13.92 -3.57 -7.11
CA GLY A 415 -13.66 -4.60 -8.11
C GLY A 415 -13.79 -4.10 -9.56
N GLU A 416 -14.18 -2.85 -9.75
CA GLU A 416 -14.21 -2.21 -11.07
C GLU A 416 -12.82 -1.77 -11.49
N GLU A 417 -12.56 -1.83 -12.79
CA GLU A 417 -11.32 -1.30 -13.35
C GLU A 417 -11.44 0.23 -13.48
N PHE A 418 -10.56 0.94 -12.79
CA PHE A 418 -10.41 2.39 -12.96
C PHE A 418 -9.56 2.69 -14.17
N GLY A 419 -9.74 3.89 -14.73
CA GLY A 419 -8.98 4.31 -15.87
C GLY A 419 -7.47 4.27 -15.63
N TYR A 420 -6.76 3.44 -16.36
CA TYR A 420 -5.31 3.48 -16.46
C TYR A 420 -4.93 4.14 -17.78
N PRO A 421 -3.94 5.03 -17.81
CA PRO A 421 -3.55 5.66 -19.07
C PRO A 421 -3.10 4.62 -20.08
N VAL A 422 -3.67 4.65 -21.27
CA VAL A 422 -3.29 3.81 -22.40
C VAL A 422 -2.91 4.69 -23.57
N LEU A 423 -1.73 4.47 -24.11
CA LEU A 423 -1.28 5.12 -25.33
C LEU A 423 -1.81 4.34 -26.53
N THR A 424 -2.61 5.00 -27.35
CA THR A 424 -3.17 4.46 -28.58
C THR A 424 -2.61 5.19 -29.79
N GLY A 425 -2.46 4.48 -30.90
CA GLY A 425 -1.95 5.02 -32.15
C GLY A 425 -1.89 3.95 -33.22
N PRO A 426 -1.51 4.30 -34.44
CA PRO A 426 -1.31 3.31 -35.50
C PRO A 426 -0.04 2.49 -35.27
N LEU A 427 -0.14 1.19 -35.47
CA LEU A 427 1.01 0.29 -35.47
C LEU A 427 1.91 0.50 -36.71
N HIS A 428 1.32 0.94 -37.84
CA HIS A 428 2.00 1.13 -39.11
C HIS A 428 1.87 2.57 -39.61
N MET A 429 2.95 3.16 -40.07
CA MET A 429 3.00 4.52 -40.60
C MET A 429 3.77 4.58 -41.91
N THR A 430 3.37 5.47 -42.82
CA THR A 430 4.11 5.86 -44.03
C THR A 430 4.43 7.36 -44.01
N SER A 431 5.13 7.85 -45.03
CA SER A 431 5.28 9.30 -45.22
C SER A 431 3.92 9.94 -45.51
N ASN A 432 3.36 10.57 -44.48
CA ASN A 432 2.11 11.31 -44.56
C ASN A 432 2.30 12.74 -44.04
N PRO A 433 2.11 13.78 -44.86
CA PRO A 433 2.28 15.19 -44.45
C PRO A 433 1.36 15.57 -43.27
N GLY A 434 0.16 15.00 -43.18
CA GLY A 434 -0.77 15.19 -42.07
C GLY A 434 -0.30 14.57 -40.78
N GLY A 435 0.55 13.54 -40.89
CA GLY A 435 1.00 12.73 -39.78
C GLY A 435 -0.08 11.76 -39.27
N TYR A 436 0.23 11.11 -38.18
CA TYR A 436 -0.60 10.11 -37.52
C TYR A 436 -0.85 10.51 -36.07
N LEU A 437 -2.09 10.37 -35.63
CA LEU A 437 -2.49 10.74 -34.29
C LEU A 437 -2.16 9.63 -33.27
N PHE A 438 -1.50 10.02 -32.20
CA PHE A 438 -1.30 9.24 -30.98
C PHE A 438 -2.07 9.90 -29.85
N GLU A 439 -2.84 9.14 -29.11
CA GLU A 439 -3.73 9.65 -28.08
C GLU A 439 -3.62 8.85 -26.79
N LEU A 440 -3.81 9.53 -25.68
CA LEU A 440 -4.01 8.93 -24.37
C LEU A 440 -5.52 8.72 -24.16
N SER A 441 -5.93 7.48 -23.92
CA SER A 441 -7.35 7.12 -23.80
C SER A 441 -7.98 7.64 -22.51
N VAL A 442 -7.19 7.72 -21.42
CA VAL A 442 -7.61 8.20 -20.11
C VAL A 442 -6.49 9.07 -19.55
N VAL A 443 -6.82 10.19 -18.94
CA VAL A 443 -5.81 11.16 -18.50
C VAL A 443 -6.18 11.73 -17.14
N PRO A 444 -5.24 11.74 -16.18
CA PRO A 444 -5.44 12.30 -14.84
C PRO A 444 -5.82 13.81 -14.89
N LYS A 445 -6.46 14.33 -13.85
CA LYS A 445 -6.86 15.75 -13.77
C LYS A 445 -5.69 16.72 -13.69
N ALA A 446 -4.61 16.34 -13.00
CA ALA A 446 -3.42 17.18 -12.81
C ALA A 446 -2.16 16.41 -13.24
N TYR A 447 -1.62 16.76 -14.41
CA TYR A 447 -0.47 16.07 -14.99
C TYR A 447 0.25 16.90 -16.04
N THR A 448 1.47 16.48 -16.35
CA THR A 448 2.22 16.89 -17.54
C THR A 448 2.51 15.68 -18.40
N VAL A 449 2.55 15.86 -19.72
CA VAL A 449 2.91 14.79 -20.67
C VAL A 449 4.12 15.23 -21.49
N GLU A 450 5.13 14.39 -21.52
CA GLU A 450 6.29 14.50 -22.41
C GLU A 450 6.23 13.39 -23.46
N TRP A 451 6.23 13.80 -24.73
CA TRP A 451 6.22 12.90 -25.87
C TRP A 451 7.62 12.74 -26.42
N SER A 452 8.06 11.51 -26.68
CA SER A 452 9.37 11.22 -27.25
C SER A 452 9.33 10.00 -28.16
N ALA A 453 10.30 9.89 -29.06
CA ALA A 453 10.56 8.71 -29.89
C ALA A 453 11.97 8.17 -29.59
N MET A 454 12.15 6.86 -29.66
CA MET A 454 13.38 6.22 -29.22
C MET A 454 14.53 6.40 -30.22
N ASN A 455 14.29 6.10 -31.50
CA ASN A 455 15.33 6.03 -32.52
C ASN A 455 15.47 7.31 -33.34
N GLY A 456 14.50 8.23 -33.23
CA GLY A 456 14.46 9.45 -34.01
C GLY A 456 13.93 9.27 -35.44
N ASP A 457 13.44 8.10 -35.79
CA ASP A 457 12.79 7.82 -37.07
C ASP A 457 11.37 8.37 -37.13
N VAL A 458 10.82 8.71 -35.96
CA VAL A 458 9.55 9.40 -35.80
C VAL A 458 9.77 10.78 -35.22
N MET A 459 9.25 11.81 -35.89
CA MET A 459 9.13 13.18 -35.37
C MET A 459 7.78 13.36 -34.71
N LEU A 460 7.79 13.77 -33.43
CA LEU A 460 6.59 14.05 -32.66
C LEU A 460 6.35 15.55 -32.53
N THR A 461 5.10 15.94 -32.70
CA THR A 461 4.62 17.30 -32.41
C THR A 461 3.44 17.18 -31.48
N SER A 462 3.56 17.67 -30.26
CA SER A 462 2.43 17.73 -29.33
C SER A 462 1.30 18.56 -29.95
N ARG A 463 0.09 18.01 -29.99
CA ARG A 463 -1.11 18.68 -30.47
C ARG A 463 -1.82 19.37 -29.32
N ASP A 464 -1.96 18.65 -28.26
CA ASP A 464 -2.49 19.11 -26.97
C ASP A 464 -1.89 18.24 -25.86
N ARG A 465 -2.41 18.36 -24.63
CA ARG A 465 -1.92 17.57 -23.49
C ARG A 465 -2.30 16.09 -23.53
N PHE A 466 -3.17 15.67 -24.46
CA PHE A 466 -3.65 14.27 -24.57
C PHE A 466 -3.12 13.57 -25.81
N SER A 467 -2.59 14.33 -26.77
CA SER A 467 -2.27 13.80 -28.07
C SER A 467 -1.04 14.42 -28.70
N ALA A 468 -0.41 13.65 -29.58
CA ALA A 468 0.69 14.08 -30.42
C ALA A 468 0.49 13.61 -31.87
N ILE A 469 1.01 14.40 -32.80
CA ILE A 469 1.09 14.01 -34.21
C ILE A 469 2.48 13.46 -34.46
N ALA A 470 2.55 12.23 -34.93
CA ALA A 470 3.76 11.55 -35.33
C ALA A 470 3.93 11.59 -36.85
N ARG A 471 5.15 11.87 -37.32
CA ARG A 471 5.53 11.84 -38.74
C ARG A 471 6.81 11.04 -38.91
N LYS A 472 6.88 10.26 -39.96
CA LYS A 472 8.13 9.60 -40.36
C LYS A 472 9.17 10.64 -40.69
N SER A 473 10.37 10.57 -40.09
CA SER A 473 11.49 11.49 -40.32
C SER A 473 12.59 10.92 -41.20
N THR A 474 12.68 9.62 -41.34
CA THR A 474 13.67 8.92 -42.11
C THR A 474 13.20 8.63 -43.53
N GLY A 475 14.15 8.52 -44.49
CA GLY A 475 13.92 8.03 -45.84
C GLY A 475 14.06 6.51 -45.99
N GLU A 476 14.32 5.78 -44.89
CA GLU A 476 14.45 4.33 -44.93
C GLU A 476 13.14 3.66 -45.40
N ALA A 477 13.27 2.61 -46.23
CA ALA A 477 12.13 1.87 -46.76
C ALA A 477 11.33 1.17 -45.66
N MET A 478 12.02 0.74 -44.61
CA MET A 478 11.48 0.13 -43.41
C MET A 478 12.30 0.59 -42.20
N ALA A 479 11.63 0.88 -41.11
CA ALA A 479 12.25 1.15 -39.82
C ALA A 479 11.29 0.76 -38.71
N GLU A 480 11.81 0.56 -37.50
CA GLU A 480 11.05 0.36 -36.28
C GLU A 480 11.42 1.46 -35.30
N ASP A 481 10.42 2.08 -34.71
CA ASP A 481 10.60 3.07 -33.67
C ASP A 481 9.54 2.86 -32.57
N HIS A 482 9.68 3.57 -31.48
CA HIS A 482 8.77 3.52 -30.35
C HIS A 482 8.36 4.93 -29.97
N VAL A 483 7.06 5.14 -29.85
CA VAL A 483 6.50 6.38 -29.33
C VAL A 483 6.27 6.21 -27.83
N TYR A 484 6.78 7.15 -27.05
CA TYR A 484 6.59 7.21 -25.61
C TYR A 484 5.74 8.41 -25.22
N ALA A 485 4.87 8.19 -24.22
CA ALA A 485 4.20 9.25 -23.50
C ALA A 485 4.54 9.09 -22.00
N ASN A 486 5.32 10.03 -21.46
CA ASN A 486 5.66 10.07 -20.03
C ASN A 486 4.68 11.03 -19.34
N ILE A 487 3.76 10.48 -18.55
CA ILE A 487 2.74 11.23 -17.83
C ILE A 487 3.20 11.38 -16.39
N THR A 488 3.49 12.61 -15.95
CA THR A 488 3.89 12.90 -14.58
C THR A 488 2.73 13.51 -13.80
N THR A 489 2.30 12.82 -12.77
CA THR A 489 1.31 13.27 -11.78
C THR A 489 2.02 13.77 -10.52
N SER A 490 1.26 14.21 -9.52
CA SER A 490 1.82 14.63 -8.23
C SER A 490 2.50 13.50 -7.43
N PHE A 491 2.24 12.24 -7.77
CA PHE A 491 2.71 11.09 -7.00
C PHE A 491 3.47 10.03 -7.82
N LYS A 492 3.31 10.00 -9.16
CA LYS A 492 3.92 8.98 -10.01
C LYS A 492 4.15 9.50 -11.43
N THR A 493 5.11 8.90 -12.11
CA THR A 493 5.30 9.05 -13.57
C THR A 493 4.96 7.72 -14.24
N TYR A 494 4.02 7.77 -15.20
CA TYR A 494 3.69 6.66 -16.08
C TYR A 494 4.53 6.78 -17.35
N SER A 495 5.20 5.71 -17.74
CA SER A 495 5.95 5.65 -19.00
C SER A 495 5.25 4.68 -19.93
N LEU A 496 4.48 5.21 -20.87
CA LEU A 496 3.73 4.41 -21.83
C LEU A 496 4.50 4.30 -23.13
N LYS A 497 4.49 3.12 -23.71
CA LYS A 497 5.21 2.78 -24.95
C LYS A 497 4.23 2.26 -25.99
N HIS A 498 4.41 2.68 -27.25
CA HIS A 498 3.70 2.15 -28.40
C HIS A 498 4.70 1.85 -29.53
N ASP A 499 4.68 0.64 -30.03
CA ASP A 499 5.56 0.22 -31.12
C ASP A 499 5.04 0.74 -32.46
N VAL A 500 5.93 1.17 -33.34
CA VAL A 500 5.60 1.73 -34.64
C VAL A 500 6.50 1.15 -35.72
N TYR A 501 5.89 0.62 -36.77
CA TYR A 501 6.58 0.15 -37.97
C TYR A 501 6.41 1.16 -39.09
N LEU A 502 7.53 1.64 -39.61
CA LEU A 502 7.58 2.69 -40.65
C LEU A 502 7.81 2.06 -42.00
N TRP A 503 7.01 2.48 -42.99
CA TRP A 503 7.04 1.95 -44.33
C TRP A 503 7.18 3.09 -45.35
N GLU A 504 7.72 2.79 -46.51
CA GLU A 504 7.56 3.67 -47.67
C GLU A 504 6.33 3.29 -48.48
N SER A 505 5.65 4.29 -49.00
CA SER A 505 4.48 4.11 -49.85
C SER A 505 4.86 4.19 -51.33
N GLY A 506 5.02 3.04 -51.97
CA GLY A 506 5.02 2.95 -53.45
C GLY A 506 6.14 3.66 -54.18
N ILE A 507 7.34 3.73 -53.59
CA ILE A 507 8.51 4.37 -54.22
C ILE A 507 9.58 3.32 -54.43
N ASN A 508 10.14 3.31 -55.65
CA ASN A 508 11.31 2.53 -55.98
C ASN A 508 12.55 3.25 -55.42
N PHE A 509 13.24 2.60 -54.49
CA PHE A 509 14.52 3.08 -54.01
C PHE A 509 15.62 2.53 -54.93
N THR A 510 16.27 3.40 -55.66
CA THR A 510 17.56 3.09 -56.29
C THR A 510 18.64 3.47 -55.29
N ASP A 511 19.31 2.46 -54.77
CA ASP A 511 20.47 2.67 -53.91
C ASP A 511 21.73 2.88 -54.75
N THR A 512 22.78 3.35 -54.11
CA THR A 512 24.05 3.74 -54.70
C THR A 512 24.65 2.64 -55.60
N LEU A 513 25.11 3.03 -56.77
CA LEU A 513 25.90 2.18 -57.65
C LEU A 513 27.12 1.62 -56.91
N ILE A 514 27.19 0.30 -56.78
CA ILE A 514 28.32 -0.38 -56.14
C ILE A 514 29.27 -0.81 -57.28
N SER A 515 30.47 -0.24 -57.32
CA SER A 515 31.48 -0.68 -58.26
C SER A 515 32.15 -1.97 -57.78
N GLY A 516 32.12 -3.02 -58.58
CA GLY A 516 32.74 -4.32 -58.36
C GLY A 516 31.97 -5.46 -58.99
N SER A 517 32.66 -6.47 -59.51
CA SER A 517 32.04 -7.66 -60.08
C SER A 517 31.76 -8.69 -59.00
N LEU A 518 30.51 -9.15 -58.92
CA LEU A 518 30.09 -10.25 -58.06
C LEU A 518 29.99 -11.54 -58.86
N SER A 519 30.71 -12.59 -58.46
CA SER A 519 30.57 -13.95 -59.01
C SER A 519 29.41 -14.72 -58.38
N GLY A 520 28.69 -14.11 -57.51
CA GLY A 520 27.59 -14.60 -56.69
C GLY A 520 27.60 -13.92 -55.31
N GLY A 521 26.53 -13.96 -54.58
CA GLY A 521 26.46 -13.30 -53.29
C GLY A 521 25.19 -13.60 -52.53
N SER A 522 25.18 -13.07 -51.33
CA SER A 522 24.01 -13.07 -50.43
C SER A 522 23.55 -11.64 -50.20
N PHE A 523 22.28 -11.40 -50.42
CA PHE A 523 21.64 -10.14 -50.05
C PHE A 523 20.68 -10.35 -48.90
N TYR A 524 20.79 -9.49 -47.92
CA TYR A 524 19.94 -9.44 -46.76
C TYR A 524 19.17 -8.14 -46.72
N ILE A 525 17.90 -8.25 -46.36
CA ILE A 525 17.15 -7.12 -45.83
C ILE A 525 17.32 -7.17 -44.31
N PRO A 526 17.92 -6.17 -43.65
CA PRO A 526 18.24 -6.18 -42.23
C PRO A 526 17.01 -6.11 -41.33
N PHE A 527 15.82 -6.24 -41.89
CA PHE A 527 14.55 -6.10 -41.21
C PHE A 527 13.63 -7.28 -41.55
N ASN A 528 13.47 -8.19 -40.62
CA ASN A 528 12.52 -9.31 -40.74
C ASN A 528 11.21 -8.93 -40.04
N SER A 529 10.31 -8.25 -40.76
CA SER A 529 9.01 -7.89 -40.23
C SER A 529 7.98 -8.99 -40.52
N PRO A 530 7.23 -9.45 -39.51
CA PRO A 530 6.14 -10.41 -39.72
C PRO A 530 4.97 -9.81 -40.53
N TYR A 531 5.03 -8.51 -40.82
CA TYR A 531 3.98 -7.76 -41.52
C TYR A 531 4.28 -7.59 -43.01
N VAL A 532 5.42 -8.08 -43.52
CA VAL A 532 5.73 -8.12 -44.97
C VAL A 532 4.90 -9.20 -45.64
N SER A 533 4.18 -8.84 -46.67
CA SER A 533 3.42 -9.79 -47.47
C SER A 533 3.90 -9.81 -48.91
N SER A 534 3.80 -10.98 -49.57
CA SER A 534 4.19 -11.20 -50.97
C SER A 534 5.60 -10.70 -51.29
N PRO A 535 6.64 -11.11 -50.52
CA PRO A 535 8.01 -10.71 -50.82
C PRO A 535 8.49 -11.39 -52.12
N GLU A 536 9.07 -10.58 -53.01
CA GLU A 536 9.64 -11.06 -54.28
C GLU A 536 11.06 -10.53 -54.42
N TRP A 537 11.98 -11.45 -54.70
CA TRP A 537 13.34 -11.15 -55.12
C TRP A 537 13.46 -11.22 -56.61
N ARG A 538 14.14 -10.25 -57.21
CA ARG A 538 14.40 -10.21 -58.65
C ARG A 538 15.82 -9.70 -58.90
N ILE A 539 16.50 -10.36 -59.83
CA ILE A 539 17.80 -9.93 -60.30
C ILE A 539 17.67 -9.64 -61.79
N ASP A 540 17.90 -8.40 -62.16
CA ASP A 540 17.80 -7.93 -63.55
C ASP A 540 19.17 -7.73 -64.16
N GLY A 541 19.28 -8.12 -65.42
CA GLY A 541 20.49 -7.93 -66.23
C GLY A 541 21.57 -8.95 -65.99
N LEU A 542 21.30 -10.04 -65.26
CA LEU A 542 22.28 -11.06 -64.91
C LEU A 542 21.70 -12.47 -65.11
N ASP A 543 22.48 -13.39 -65.70
CA ASP A 543 22.17 -14.81 -65.68
C ASP A 543 22.63 -15.41 -64.35
N TYR A 544 21.69 -15.93 -63.56
CA TYR A 544 21.94 -16.39 -62.19
C TYR A 544 21.18 -17.67 -61.86
N GLU A 545 21.70 -18.39 -60.89
CA GLU A 545 21.00 -19.50 -60.22
C GLU A 545 20.79 -19.18 -58.74
N VAL A 546 19.57 -19.33 -58.27
CA VAL A 546 19.24 -19.18 -56.85
C VAL A 546 19.72 -20.41 -56.08
N VAL A 547 20.57 -20.21 -55.10
CA VAL A 547 21.10 -21.28 -54.23
C VAL A 547 20.14 -21.48 -53.05
N ASN A 548 19.70 -20.37 -52.45
CA ASN A 548 18.76 -20.37 -51.35
C ASN A 548 18.00 -19.02 -51.32
N MET A 549 16.76 -19.02 -50.82
CA MET A 549 15.94 -17.82 -50.78
C MET A 549 14.96 -17.91 -49.62
N GLY A 550 14.90 -16.85 -48.81
CA GLY A 550 13.95 -16.63 -47.75
C GLY A 550 13.13 -15.36 -47.98
N THR A 551 12.31 -15.01 -47.00
CA THR A 551 11.54 -13.78 -47.05
C THR A 551 12.39 -12.52 -46.89
N ASP A 552 13.57 -12.66 -46.31
CA ASP A 552 14.49 -11.57 -45.92
C ASP A 552 15.88 -11.71 -46.54
N PHE A 553 16.14 -12.78 -47.33
CA PHE A 553 17.41 -12.99 -47.99
C PHE A 553 17.29 -13.74 -49.30
N ILE A 554 18.28 -13.56 -50.18
CA ILE A 554 18.52 -14.36 -51.36
C ILE A 554 20.01 -14.67 -51.49
N ASP A 555 20.33 -15.95 -51.72
CA ASP A 555 21.65 -16.44 -52.08
C ASP A 555 21.62 -16.90 -53.53
N PHE A 556 22.53 -16.39 -54.33
CA PHE A 556 22.63 -16.75 -55.76
C PHE A 556 24.09 -16.80 -56.20
N TYR A 557 24.31 -17.45 -57.31
CA TYR A 557 25.55 -17.29 -58.01
C TYR A 557 25.33 -17.01 -59.52
N VAL A 558 26.30 -16.35 -60.11
CA VAL A 558 26.25 -15.95 -61.52
C VAL A 558 26.65 -17.13 -62.42
N SER A 559 25.80 -17.48 -63.38
CA SER A 559 25.97 -18.63 -64.26
C SER A 559 26.46 -18.25 -65.67
N GLY A 560 26.50 -16.95 -66.01
CA GLY A 560 26.89 -16.42 -67.32
C GLY A 560 27.96 -15.33 -67.23
N GLU A 561 28.15 -14.60 -68.36
CA GLU A 561 29.00 -13.41 -68.38
C GLU A 561 28.37 -12.30 -67.56
N ILE A 562 29.20 -11.64 -66.77
CA ILE A 562 28.73 -10.53 -65.89
C ILE A 562 28.58 -9.27 -66.77
N PRO A 563 27.40 -8.70 -66.92
CA PRO A 563 27.20 -7.49 -67.73
C PRO A 563 27.81 -6.27 -67.01
N GLU A 564 27.95 -5.17 -67.74
CA GLU A 564 28.50 -3.91 -67.24
C GLU A 564 27.66 -3.36 -66.10
N GLU A 565 26.34 -3.58 -66.15
CA GLU A 565 25.39 -3.19 -65.07
C GLU A 565 24.35 -4.30 -64.81
N TYR A 566 24.02 -4.52 -63.56
CA TYR A 566 22.90 -5.35 -63.14
C TYR A 566 22.27 -4.81 -61.85
N ALA A 567 21.07 -5.29 -61.50
CA ALA A 567 20.36 -4.86 -60.31
C ALA A 567 19.74 -6.03 -59.56
N VAL A 568 19.81 -5.98 -58.23
CA VAL A 568 19.07 -6.86 -57.36
C VAL A 568 17.94 -6.05 -56.70
N SER A 569 16.72 -6.50 -56.88
CA SER A 569 15.56 -5.85 -56.31
C SER A 569 14.80 -6.76 -55.36
N TYR A 570 14.21 -6.14 -54.35
CA TYR A 570 13.33 -6.78 -53.40
C TYR A 570 12.05 -5.95 -53.31
N SER A 571 10.92 -6.58 -53.66
CA SER A 571 9.61 -5.95 -53.60
C SER A 571 8.70 -6.68 -52.65
N PHE A 572 7.87 -5.94 -51.97
CA PHE A 572 6.88 -6.48 -51.00
C PHE A 572 5.68 -5.55 -50.84
N SER A 573 4.57 -6.10 -50.36
CA SER A 573 3.40 -5.32 -49.94
C SER A 573 3.46 -5.06 -48.45
N ASN A 574 3.28 -3.81 -48.07
CA ASN A 574 3.21 -3.41 -46.68
C ASN A 574 1.77 -3.47 -46.13
N PRO A 575 1.57 -3.50 -44.82
CA PRO A 575 0.23 -3.61 -44.20
C PRO A 575 -0.72 -2.46 -44.51
N LEU A 576 -0.22 -1.35 -45.02
CA LEU A 576 -1.03 -0.17 -45.40
C LEU A 576 -1.51 -0.23 -46.87
N GLY A 577 -1.27 -1.38 -47.54
CA GLY A 577 -1.70 -1.63 -48.92
C GLY A 577 -0.77 -1.00 -49.96
N GLY A 578 0.39 -0.49 -49.57
CA GLY A 578 1.43 0.02 -50.49
C GLY A 578 2.36 -1.08 -50.90
N ASN A 579 2.91 -0.99 -52.13
CA ASN A 579 4.03 -1.79 -52.57
C ASN A 579 5.33 -1.01 -52.39
N THR A 580 6.34 -1.66 -51.87
CA THR A 580 7.68 -1.09 -51.68
C THR A 580 8.66 -1.92 -52.48
N GLU A 581 9.60 -1.29 -53.18
CA GLU A 581 10.67 -1.94 -53.90
C GLU A 581 12.00 -1.32 -53.47
N ILE A 582 12.95 -2.16 -53.08
CA ILE A 582 14.33 -1.79 -52.77
C ILE A 582 15.21 -2.32 -53.92
N VAL A 583 15.96 -1.45 -54.56
CA VAL A 583 16.82 -1.82 -55.71
C VAL A 583 18.27 -1.49 -55.38
N ARG A 584 19.13 -2.49 -55.49
CA ARG A 584 20.60 -2.36 -55.44
C ARG A 584 21.17 -2.51 -56.84
N ARG A 585 21.83 -1.46 -57.35
CA ARG A 585 22.49 -1.48 -58.67
C ARG A 585 23.98 -1.70 -58.53
N PHE A 586 24.50 -2.54 -59.38
CA PHE A 586 25.91 -2.88 -59.46
C PHE A 586 26.45 -2.48 -60.82
N HIS A 587 27.68 -1.96 -60.83
CA HIS A 587 28.42 -1.60 -62.02
C HIS A 587 29.81 -2.27 -61.95
N GLN A 588 30.27 -2.93 -63.07
CA GLN A 588 31.52 -3.65 -63.13
C GLN A 588 32.73 -2.71 -63.21
#